data_b16b972d8a7996f50bac5c02dcecae24
#
_entry.id   b16b972d8a7996f50bac5c02dcecae24
#
_cell.length_a   1.000
_cell.length_b   1.000
_cell.length_c   1.000
_cell.angle_alpha   90.00
_cell.angle_beta   90.00
_cell.angle_gamma   90.00
#
_symmetry.space_group_name_H-M   'P 1'
#
loop_
_entity.id
_entity.type
_entity.pdbx_description
1 polymer ?
#
loop_
_entity_poly.entity_id
_entity_poly.type
_entity_poly.pdbx_seq_one_letter_code
_entity_poly.pdbx_strand_id
1 'polypeptide(L)'
;MRVTLLTLLVVSLLAVPGAARAQAVDPSGHWEGAITIPGGEIPFQVDLSKSAQGKLVATYSRPENDLRGLPMANVSLDGRAIAFELTVDGGVKFQGILYADGKTISGDVTAAIGNAPFNLTRTGDAQLTTTPRNAPIDTTLEGLWHGTLALSGRNLRLVLRLSNAPDGTSSGTITSLDQGGIEFPLGLTQKATRLTLNTPAIGGNFYAGALNAAGELVGTFTQGQATVPLTFVRAK
;
A
#
# COMPACT_ATOMS: atom_id res chain seq x y z
N MET A 1 -3.53 26.33 86.22
CA MET A 1 -3.92 25.19 85.38
C MET A 1 -4.18 25.71 83.94
N ARG A 2 -3.25 25.44 83.04
CA ARG A 2 -3.41 25.81 81.59
C ARG A 2 -3.79 24.55 80.85
N VAL A 3 -4.99 24.51 80.28
CA VAL A 3 -5.48 23.39 79.41
C VAL A 3 -5.13 23.75 77.97
N THR A 4 -4.22 22.96 77.39
CA THR A 4 -3.82 23.09 75.98
C THR A 4 -4.75 22.22 75.16
N LEU A 5 -5.55 22.85 74.24
CA LEU A 5 -6.45 22.19 73.35
C LEU A 5 -5.65 21.74 72.05
N LEU A 6 -5.53 20.45 71.88
CA LEU A 6 -4.84 19.87 70.72
C LEU A 6 -5.88 19.67 69.59
N THR A 7 -5.82 20.50 68.53
CA THR A 7 -6.71 20.40 67.36
C THR A 7 -6.15 19.36 66.38
N LEU A 8 -6.85 18.26 66.20
CA LEU A 8 -6.51 17.19 65.24
C LEU A 8 -7.01 17.59 63.84
N LEU A 9 -6.07 17.86 62.92
CA LEU A 9 -6.35 18.18 61.53
C LEU A 9 -6.47 16.86 60.77
N VAL A 10 -7.69 16.46 60.37
CA VAL A 10 -7.93 15.29 59.51
C VAL A 10 -7.79 15.74 58.07
N VAL A 11 -6.70 15.36 57.42
CA VAL A 11 -6.48 15.56 55.98
C VAL A 11 -7.17 14.39 55.22
N SER A 12 -8.36 14.67 54.65
CA SER A 12 -9.05 13.74 53.78
C SER A 12 -8.35 13.68 52.41
N LEU A 13 -7.63 12.62 52.13
CA LEU A 13 -7.03 12.35 50.83
C LEU A 13 -8.13 11.95 49.84
N LEU A 14 -8.58 12.89 48.99
CA LEU A 14 -9.48 12.62 47.88
C LEU A 14 -8.70 11.83 46.80
N ALA A 15 -8.91 10.52 46.75
CA ALA A 15 -8.45 9.68 45.63
C ALA A 15 -9.18 10.11 44.35
N VAL A 16 -8.48 10.81 43.46
CA VAL A 16 -8.95 11.07 42.12
C VAL A 16 -8.93 9.73 41.34
N PRO A 17 -10.10 9.22 40.87
CA PRO A 17 -10.07 8.02 40.06
C PRO A 17 -9.28 8.33 38.77
N GLY A 18 -8.09 7.70 38.67
CA GLY A 18 -7.32 7.77 37.43
C GLY A 18 -8.19 7.27 36.27
N ALA A 19 -8.45 8.11 35.29
CA ALA A 19 -9.12 7.71 34.07
C ALA A 19 -8.30 6.57 33.46
N ALA A 20 -8.81 5.34 33.52
CA ALA A 20 -8.25 4.21 32.84
C ALA A 20 -8.21 4.57 31.35
N ARG A 21 -7.02 4.89 30.83
CA ARG A 21 -6.82 5.01 29.38
C ARG A 21 -7.18 3.65 28.80
N ALA A 22 -8.27 3.62 28.05
CA ALA A 22 -8.60 2.44 27.23
C ALA A 22 -7.35 2.11 26.41
N GLN A 23 -6.83 0.92 26.61
CA GLN A 23 -5.64 0.47 25.90
C GLN A 23 -5.95 0.50 24.40
N ALA A 24 -5.18 1.26 23.64
CA ALA A 24 -5.41 1.38 22.20
C ALA A 24 -5.28 -0.02 21.57
N VAL A 25 -6.32 -0.46 20.87
CA VAL A 25 -6.32 -1.75 20.16
C VAL A 25 -5.31 -1.66 19.03
N ASP A 26 -4.38 -2.64 18.95
CA ASP A 26 -3.40 -2.70 17.88
C ASP A 26 -4.06 -3.25 16.60
N PRO A 27 -4.09 -2.47 15.48
CA PRO A 27 -4.67 -2.90 14.22
C PRO A 27 -3.75 -3.83 13.43
N SER A 28 -2.50 -4.04 13.85
CA SER A 28 -1.52 -4.83 13.10
C SER A 28 -2.00 -6.25 12.91
N GLY A 29 -1.94 -6.78 11.69
CA GLY A 29 -2.36 -8.13 11.35
C GLY A 29 -2.66 -8.29 9.87
N HIS A 30 -2.92 -9.53 9.49
CA HIS A 30 -3.50 -9.90 8.21
C HIS A 30 -5.02 -9.93 8.33
N TRP A 31 -5.70 -9.24 7.42
CA TRP A 31 -7.14 -9.03 7.45
C TRP A 31 -7.75 -9.50 6.13
N GLU A 32 -8.81 -10.29 6.21
CA GLU A 32 -9.54 -10.80 5.05
C GLU A 32 -11.02 -10.43 5.14
N GLY A 33 -11.63 -10.15 4.01
CA GLY A 33 -13.04 -9.84 3.93
C GLY A 33 -13.49 -9.40 2.56
N ALA A 34 -14.59 -8.65 2.51
CA ALA A 34 -15.18 -8.25 1.25
C ALA A 34 -15.83 -6.86 1.30
N ILE A 35 -15.94 -6.25 0.13
CA ILE A 35 -16.82 -5.12 -0.14
C ILE A 35 -18.14 -5.70 -0.67
N THR A 36 -19.27 -5.34 -0.04
CA THR A 36 -20.59 -5.78 -0.46
C THR A 36 -21.16 -4.81 -1.49
N ILE A 37 -21.40 -5.29 -2.70
CA ILE A 37 -21.99 -4.49 -3.79
C ILE A 37 -23.33 -5.10 -4.23
N PRO A 38 -24.19 -4.35 -4.93
CA PRO A 38 -25.37 -4.94 -5.55
C PRO A 38 -24.98 -6.11 -6.50
N GLY A 39 -25.47 -7.31 -6.18
CA GLY A 39 -25.22 -8.51 -6.97
C GLY A 39 -24.05 -9.37 -6.53
N GLY A 40 -23.33 -9.03 -5.43
CA GLY A 40 -22.26 -9.89 -4.93
C GLY A 40 -21.30 -9.24 -3.96
N GLU A 41 -20.19 -9.91 -3.75
CA GLU A 41 -19.10 -9.45 -2.89
C GLU A 41 -17.80 -9.37 -3.71
N ILE A 42 -16.96 -8.41 -3.34
CA ILE A 42 -15.60 -8.26 -3.87
C ILE A 42 -14.62 -8.63 -2.77
N PRO A 43 -14.07 -9.85 -2.76
CA PRO A 43 -13.09 -10.28 -1.75
C PRO A 43 -11.81 -9.46 -1.86
N PHE A 44 -11.24 -9.11 -0.71
CA PHE A 44 -9.94 -8.47 -0.63
C PHE A 44 -9.26 -8.75 0.71
N GLN A 45 -7.97 -8.46 0.75
CA GLN A 45 -7.13 -8.61 1.93
C GLN A 45 -6.39 -7.30 2.22
N VAL A 46 -6.13 -7.04 3.49
CA VAL A 46 -5.32 -5.91 3.95
C VAL A 46 -4.32 -6.39 4.98
N ASP A 47 -3.06 -6.06 4.78
CA ASP A 47 -2.02 -6.24 5.79
C ASP A 47 -1.73 -4.89 6.45
N LEU A 48 -1.91 -4.81 7.76
CA LEU A 48 -1.64 -3.63 8.59
C LEU A 48 -0.45 -3.90 9.50
N SER A 49 0.49 -2.96 9.58
CA SER A 49 1.63 -3.06 10.49
C SER A 49 2.18 -1.68 10.86
N LYS A 50 3.06 -1.64 11.86
CA LYS A 50 3.81 -0.43 12.21
C LYS A 50 5.18 -0.48 11.56
N SER A 51 5.56 0.61 10.89
CA SER A 51 6.91 0.80 10.39
C SER A 51 7.92 0.90 11.55
N ALA A 52 9.22 0.85 11.23
CA ALA A 52 10.29 1.08 12.22
C ALA A 52 10.19 2.45 12.92
N GLN A 53 9.53 3.43 12.31
CA GLN A 53 9.26 4.76 12.87
C GLN A 53 7.94 4.83 13.64
N GLY A 54 7.25 3.69 13.85
CA GLY A 54 5.98 3.59 14.56
C GLY A 54 4.75 4.07 13.75
N LYS A 55 4.93 4.45 12.47
CA LYS A 55 3.84 4.86 11.60
C LYS A 55 3.07 3.63 11.11
N LEU A 56 1.73 3.69 11.15
CA LEU A 56 0.89 2.65 10.58
C LEU A 56 1.03 2.63 9.05
N VAL A 57 1.23 1.46 8.49
CA VAL A 57 1.34 1.20 7.06
C VAL A 57 0.41 0.04 6.69
N ALA A 58 -0.07 0.04 5.45
CA ALA A 58 -0.96 -1.00 4.95
C ALA A 58 -0.62 -1.40 3.52
N THR A 59 -0.93 -2.65 3.18
CA THR A 59 -0.97 -3.12 1.80
C THR A 59 -2.32 -3.77 1.51
N TYR A 60 -2.74 -3.67 0.27
CA TYR A 60 -3.99 -4.21 -0.26
C TYR A 60 -3.69 -5.37 -1.21
N SER A 61 -4.50 -6.42 -1.17
CA SER A 61 -4.38 -7.55 -2.08
C SER A 61 -5.75 -8.02 -2.56
N ARG A 62 -5.81 -8.48 -3.80
CA ARG A 62 -6.94 -9.22 -4.38
C ARG A 62 -6.40 -10.44 -5.12
N PRO A 63 -6.21 -11.57 -4.41
CA PRO A 63 -5.59 -12.77 -4.98
C PRO A 63 -6.28 -13.31 -6.23
N GLU A 64 -7.61 -13.15 -6.34
CA GLU A 64 -8.40 -13.55 -7.51
C GLU A 64 -8.00 -12.80 -8.80
N ASN A 65 -7.43 -11.61 -8.66
CA ASN A 65 -6.97 -10.77 -9.77
C ASN A 65 -5.44 -10.77 -9.88
N ASP A 66 -4.75 -11.66 -9.19
CA ASP A 66 -3.28 -11.70 -9.06
C ASP A 66 -2.67 -10.40 -8.50
N LEU A 67 -3.47 -9.57 -7.82
CA LEU A 67 -3.02 -8.33 -7.19
C LEU A 67 -2.57 -8.60 -5.76
N ARG A 68 -1.31 -8.32 -5.43
CA ARG A 68 -0.73 -8.60 -4.11
C ARG A 68 0.12 -7.46 -3.60
N GLY A 69 -0.11 -7.09 -2.32
CA GLY A 69 0.77 -6.19 -1.59
C GLY A 69 0.85 -4.77 -2.16
N LEU A 70 -0.23 -4.25 -2.76
CA LEU A 70 -0.29 -2.88 -3.25
C LEU A 70 -0.25 -1.90 -2.06
N PRO A 71 0.73 -1.00 -1.97
CA PRO A 71 0.81 -0.04 -0.88
C PRO A 71 -0.41 0.86 -0.80
N MET A 72 -0.90 1.09 0.42
CA MET A 72 -1.98 2.02 0.69
C MET A 72 -1.45 3.34 1.24
N ALA A 73 -2.09 4.43 0.87
CA ALA A 73 -1.80 5.78 1.36
C ALA A 73 -2.72 6.16 2.53
N ASN A 74 -2.39 7.26 3.22
CA ASN A 74 -3.22 7.90 4.24
C ASN A 74 -3.71 6.95 5.33
N VAL A 75 -2.85 5.95 5.68
CA VAL A 75 -3.18 4.96 6.70
C VAL A 75 -3.14 5.61 8.08
N SER A 76 -4.26 5.57 8.78
CA SER A 76 -4.41 6.21 10.09
C SER A 76 -5.32 5.42 11.03
N LEU A 77 -5.08 5.56 12.33
CA LEU A 77 -5.93 5.06 13.40
C LEU A 77 -6.07 6.18 14.43
N ASP A 78 -7.29 6.67 14.64
CA ASP A 78 -7.64 7.63 15.68
C ASP A 78 -8.66 7.00 16.63
N GLY A 79 -8.20 6.68 17.83
CA GLY A 79 -8.97 5.86 18.75
C GLY A 79 -9.25 4.46 18.15
N ARG A 80 -10.42 4.27 17.59
CA ARG A 80 -10.84 3.08 16.86
C ARG A 80 -11.22 3.38 15.40
N ALA A 81 -11.28 4.65 15.02
CA ALA A 81 -11.54 5.04 13.63
C ALA A 81 -10.29 4.73 12.80
N ILE A 82 -10.42 3.85 11.83
CA ILE A 82 -9.35 3.46 10.92
C ILE A 82 -9.64 3.95 9.50
N ALA A 83 -8.64 4.48 8.84
CA ALA A 83 -8.75 4.88 7.44
C ALA A 83 -7.51 4.46 6.66
N PHE A 84 -7.71 4.15 5.38
CA PHE A 84 -6.66 3.87 4.41
C PHE A 84 -7.17 4.10 2.99
N GLU A 85 -6.28 4.36 2.06
CA GLU A 85 -6.63 4.78 0.71
C GLU A 85 -5.78 4.08 -0.35
N LEU A 86 -6.39 3.65 -1.44
CA LEU A 86 -5.67 3.26 -2.66
C LEU A 86 -5.47 4.50 -3.52
N THR A 87 -4.23 4.74 -3.90
CA THR A 87 -3.86 5.79 -4.85
C THR A 87 -4.14 5.30 -6.27
N VAL A 88 -5.39 5.45 -6.68
CA VAL A 88 -5.89 5.14 -8.02
C VAL A 88 -6.53 6.38 -8.60
N ASP A 89 -6.74 6.42 -9.91
CA ASP A 89 -7.48 7.51 -10.54
C ASP A 89 -8.89 7.62 -9.93
N GLY A 90 -9.20 8.80 -9.37
CA GLY A 90 -10.42 9.02 -8.58
C GLY A 90 -10.35 8.60 -7.11
N GLY A 91 -9.28 7.92 -6.68
CA GLY A 91 -9.07 7.44 -5.31
C GLY A 91 -10.09 6.38 -4.85
N VAL A 92 -9.66 5.45 -3.99
CA VAL A 92 -10.57 4.55 -3.27
C VAL A 92 -10.27 4.68 -1.79
N LYS A 93 -11.22 5.20 -1.02
CA LYS A 93 -11.07 5.49 0.41
C LYS A 93 -11.84 4.48 1.23
N PHE A 94 -11.18 3.88 2.19
CA PHE A 94 -11.76 3.01 3.19
C PHE A 94 -11.82 3.76 4.52
N GLN A 95 -12.97 3.81 5.13
CA GLN A 95 -13.19 4.41 6.45
C GLN A 95 -14.00 3.44 7.30
N GLY A 96 -13.48 3.07 8.46
CA GLY A 96 -14.11 2.04 9.29
C GLY A 96 -13.80 2.19 10.77
N ILE A 97 -14.33 1.25 11.54
CA ILE A 97 -14.11 1.12 12.96
C ILE A 97 -13.43 -0.21 13.25
N LEU A 98 -12.30 -0.16 13.93
CA LEU A 98 -11.68 -1.31 14.57
C LEU A 98 -12.45 -1.63 15.85
N TYR A 99 -13.06 -2.82 15.93
CA TYR A 99 -13.83 -3.22 17.10
C TYR A 99 -12.92 -3.49 18.31
N ALA A 100 -13.51 -3.42 19.50
CA ALA A 100 -12.77 -3.60 20.76
C ALA A 100 -12.17 -5.02 20.92
N ASP A 101 -12.70 -6.00 20.20
CA ASP A 101 -12.16 -7.37 20.15
C ASP A 101 -10.81 -7.46 19.41
N GLY A 102 -10.43 -6.40 18.68
CA GLY A 102 -9.23 -6.36 17.84
C GLY A 102 -9.25 -7.33 16.66
N LYS A 103 -10.43 -7.87 16.33
CA LYS A 103 -10.57 -8.93 15.30
C LYS A 103 -11.45 -8.51 14.13
N THR A 104 -12.18 -7.41 14.24
CA THR A 104 -13.13 -6.95 13.23
C THR A 104 -12.86 -5.50 12.87
N ILE A 105 -12.89 -5.18 11.58
CA ILE A 105 -12.97 -3.82 11.03
C ILE A 105 -14.18 -3.81 10.11
N SER A 106 -15.12 -2.87 10.34
CA SER A 106 -16.27 -2.66 9.46
C SER A 106 -16.41 -1.17 9.13
N GLY A 107 -16.86 -0.88 7.93
CA GLY A 107 -17.01 0.50 7.49
C GLY A 107 -17.49 0.61 6.06
N ASP A 108 -17.19 1.74 5.44
CA ASP A 108 -17.58 2.06 4.07
C ASP A 108 -16.35 2.33 3.20
N VAL A 109 -16.44 1.87 1.96
CA VAL A 109 -15.53 2.24 0.89
C VAL A 109 -16.20 3.28 0.00
N THR A 110 -15.47 4.34 -0.32
CA THR A 110 -15.89 5.38 -1.27
C THR A 110 -14.99 5.32 -2.50
N ALA A 111 -15.60 5.19 -3.67
CA ALA A 111 -14.92 5.20 -4.95
C ALA A 111 -15.69 6.08 -5.95
N ALA A 112 -15.12 6.36 -7.13
CA ALA A 112 -15.78 7.14 -8.18
C ALA A 112 -17.14 6.59 -8.60
N ILE A 113 -17.35 5.27 -8.45
CA ILE A 113 -18.61 4.58 -8.79
C ILE A 113 -19.65 4.58 -7.66
N GLY A 114 -19.32 5.12 -6.49
CA GLY A 114 -20.21 5.19 -5.31
C GLY A 114 -19.62 4.63 -4.04
N ASN A 115 -20.48 4.45 -3.05
CA ASN A 115 -20.12 3.93 -1.72
C ASN A 115 -20.65 2.51 -1.56
N ALA A 116 -19.91 1.69 -0.79
CA ALA A 116 -20.34 0.34 -0.45
C ALA A 116 -19.77 -0.06 0.93
N PRO A 117 -20.49 -0.84 1.75
CA PRO A 117 -19.98 -1.34 3.01
C PRO A 117 -18.88 -2.40 2.80
N PHE A 118 -17.95 -2.46 3.73
CA PHE A 118 -16.96 -3.54 3.81
C PHE A 118 -16.85 -4.09 5.22
N ASN A 119 -16.39 -5.33 5.30
CA ASN A 119 -16.07 -5.99 6.55
C ASN A 119 -14.76 -6.76 6.38
N LEU A 120 -13.88 -6.67 7.41
CA LEU A 120 -12.62 -7.40 7.48
C LEU A 120 -12.53 -8.13 8.82
N THR A 121 -12.06 -9.36 8.79
CA THR A 121 -11.73 -10.17 9.95
C THR A 121 -10.23 -10.41 10.00
N ARG A 122 -9.63 -10.26 11.18
CA ARG A 122 -8.21 -10.60 11.37
C ARG A 122 -8.03 -12.11 11.32
N THR A 123 -7.18 -12.59 10.41
CA THR A 123 -6.91 -14.01 10.19
C THR A 123 -5.49 -14.42 10.57
N GLY A 124 -4.58 -13.45 10.80
CA GLY A 124 -3.21 -13.77 11.16
C GLY A 124 -2.32 -12.53 11.37
N ASP A 125 -1.02 -12.77 11.37
CA ASP A 125 -0.02 -11.72 11.42
C ASP A 125 0.14 -11.05 10.05
N ALA A 126 0.50 -9.75 10.06
CA ALA A 126 0.69 -8.98 8.83
C ALA A 126 1.78 -9.57 7.92
N GLN A 127 1.46 -9.72 6.65
CA GLN A 127 2.34 -10.22 5.59
C GLN A 127 2.73 -9.08 4.66
N LEU A 128 3.31 -8.01 5.20
CA LEU A 128 3.67 -6.84 4.40
C LEU A 128 4.71 -7.21 3.34
N THR A 129 4.32 -7.03 2.08
CA THR A 129 5.28 -6.99 0.99
C THR A 129 5.97 -5.62 1.06
N THR A 130 7.21 -5.60 1.52
CA THR A 130 8.00 -4.36 1.57
C THR A 130 8.28 -3.88 0.15
N THR A 131 8.21 -2.56 -0.06
CA THR A 131 8.72 -1.95 -1.31
C THR A 131 10.15 -2.45 -1.56
N PRO A 132 10.45 -3.00 -2.73
CA PRO A 132 11.76 -3.53 -3.02
C PRO A 132 12.85 -2.47 -2.80
N ARG A 133 13.89 -2.83 -2.05
CA ARG A 133 15.06 -1.98 -1.90
C ARG A 133 16.03 -2.34 -3.04
N ASN A 134 16.04 -1.50 -4.07
CA ASN A 134 16.83 -1.75 -5.27
C ASN A 134 18.23 -1.17 -5.15
N ALA A 135 19.23 -1.83 -5.77
CA ALA A 135 20.53 -1.20 -6.03
C ALA A 135 20.38 -0.01 -7.00
N PRO A 136 21.33 0.95 -6.99
CA PRO A 136 21.27 2.06 -7.93
C PRO A 136 21.28 1.59 -9.38
N ILE A 137 20.59 2.30 -10.24
CA ILE A 137 20.56 2.09 -11.68
C ILE A 137 21.40 3.16 -12.39
N ASP A 138 21.75 2.92 -13.64
CA ASP A 138 22.42 3.91 -14.48
C ASP A 138 21.56 5.18 -14.57
N THR A 139 22.18 6.34 -14.44
CA THR A 139 21.49 7.64 -14.49
C THR A 139 20.81 7.90 -15.84
N THR A 140 21.28 7.26 -16.91
CA THR A 140 20.62 7.28 -18.22
C THR A 140 19.25 6.62 -18.23
N LEU A 141 18.92 5.79 -17.23
CA LEU A 141 17.62 5.16 -17.07
C LEU A 141 16.65 6.00 -16.22
N GLU A 142 17.14 6.98 -15.47
CA GLU A 142 16.29 7.81 -14.62
C GLU A 142 15.31 8.66 -15.45
N GLY A 143 14.12 8.89 -14.89
CA GLY A 143 13.11 9.75 -15.47
C GLY A 143 11.76 9.07 -15.67
N LEU A 144 10.94 9.73 -16.48
CA LEU A 144 9.59 9.30 -16.84
C LEU A 144 9.60 8.74 -18.25
N TRP A 145 8.95 7.59 -18.40
CA TRP A 145 8.90 6.85 -19.65
C TRP A 145 7.46 6.48 -19.99
N HIS A 146 7.10 6.57 -21.28
CA HIS A 146 5.80 6.16 -21.79
C HIS A 146 5.95 4.95 -22.69
N GLY A 147 5.08 3.96 -22.53
CA GLY A 147 5.01 2.78 -23.36
C GLY A 147 3.57 2.42 -23.69
N THR A 148 3.41 1.64 -24.75
CA THR A 148 2.11 1.05 -25.11
C THR A 148 2.27 -0.45 -25.21
N LEU A 149 1.57 -1.16 -24.33
CA LEU A 149 1.55 -2.62 -24.31
C LEU A 149 0.34 -3.11 -25.11
N ALA A 150 0.60 -3.84 -26.19
CA ALA A 150 -0.45 -4.51 -26.97
C ALA A 150 -0.67 -5.92 -26.41
N LEU A 151 -1.74 -6.12 -25.64
CA LEU A 151 -2.03 -7.39 -24.98
C LEU A 151 -3.49 -7.79 -25.25
N SER A 152 -3.70 -9.02 -25.75
CA SER A 152 -5.04 -9.60 -25.95
C SER A 152 -5.99 -8.69 -26.75
N GLY A 153 -5.47 -8.03 -27.81
CA GLY A 153 -6.26 -7.14 -28.67
C GLY A 153 -6.57 -5.77 -28.08
N ARG A 154 -5.97 -5.42 -26.93
CA ARG A 154 -6.08 -4.10 -26.29
C ARG A 154 -4.71 -3.42 -26.24
N ASN A 155 -4.70 -2.11 -26.37
CA ASN A 155 -3.53 -1.28 -26.14
C ASN A 155 -3.65 -0.65 -24.77
N LEU A 156 -2.66 -0.91 -23.90
CA LEU A 156 -2.58 -0.35 -22.57
C LEU A 156 -1.44 0.69 -22.53
N ARG A 157 -1.79 1.92 -22.18
CA ARG A 157 -0.80 3.00 -22.00
C ARG A 157 -0.16 2.85 -20.65
N LEU A 158 1.15 2.76 -20.65
CA LEU A 158 1.96 2.57 -19.46
C LEU A 158 2.83 3.79 -19.20
N VAL A 159 2.97 4.15 -17.93
CA VAL A 159 3.91 5.14 -17.44
C VAL A 159 4.89 4.43 -16.51
N LEU A 160 6.18 4.46 -16.83
CA LEU A 160 7.25 3.93 -16.01
C LEU A 160 8.05 5.11 -15.45
N ARG A 161 8.23 5.16 -14.14
CA ARG A 161 9.07 6.15 -13.44
C ARG A 161 10.24 5.44 -12.80
N LEU A 162 11.45 5.93 -13.01
CA LEU A 162 12.69 5.40 -12.45
C LEU A 162 13.50 6.52 -11.83
N SER A 163 14.07 6.32 -10.64
CA SER A 163 14.90 7.32 -9.97
C SER A 163 15.92 6.67 -9.04
N ASN A 164 17.10 7.28 -8.92
CA ASN A 164 18.05 7.00 -7.85
C ASN A 164 17.80 7.93 -6.66
N ALA A 165 18.06 7.42 -5.47
CA ALA A 165 18.01 8.19 -4.22
C ALA A 165 19.43 8.51 -3.72
N PRO A 166 19.60 9.59 -2.91
CA PRO A 166 20.92 9.97 -2.38
C PRO A 166 21.56 8.91 -1.46
N ASP A 167 20.77 7.99 -0.92
CA ASP A 167 21.25 6.89 -0.06
C ASP A 167 21.83 5.70 -0.82
N GLY A 168 21.99 5.82 -2.15
CA GLY A 168 22.52 4.75 -3.01
C GLY A 168 21.50 3.66 -3.34
N THR A 169 20.21 3.91 -3.13
CA THR A 169 19.14 3.03 -3.59
C THR A 169 18.47 3.58 -4.85
N SER A 170 17.69 2.74 -5.53
CA SER A 170 16.81 3.20 -6.60
C SER A 170 15.35 2.82 -6.32
N SER A 171 14.45 3.55 -6.94
CA SER A 171 13.01 3.29 -6.91
C SER A 171 12.44 3.31 -8.33
N GLY A 172 11.41 2.52 -8.54
CA GLY A 172 10.66 2.51 -9.78
C GLY A 172 9.20 2.26 -9.51
N THR A 173 8.35 2.81 -10.38
CA THR A 173 6.91 2.54 -10.39
C THR A 173 6.42 2.38 -11.81
N ILE A 174 5.38 1.58 -11.98
CA ILE A 174 4.66 1.46 -13.25
C ILE A 174 3.16 1.69 -13.03
N THR A 175 2.57 2.46 -13.94
CA THR A 175 1.14 2.78 -13.91
C THR A 175 0.53 2.42 -15.25
N SER A 176 -0.61 1.72 -15.25
CA SER A 176 -1.45 1.55 -16.44
C SER A 176 -2.56 2.59 -16.43
N LEU A 177 -2.51 3.56 -17.35
CA LEU A 177 -3.50 4.64 -17.43
C LEU A 177 -4.89 4.13 -17.81
N ASP A 178 -4.96 3.00 -18.50
CA ASP A 178 -6.22 2.42 -19.02
C ASP A 178 -6.84 1.40 -18.03
N GLN A 179 -6.17 1.14 -16.90
CA GLN A 179 -6.58 0.19 -15.88
C GLN A 179 -6.73 0.84 -14.50
N GLY A 180 -7.27 2.07 -14.45
CA GLY A 180 -7.57 2.76 -13.21
C GLY A 180 -6.40 3.54 -12.60
N GLY A 181 -5.28 3.70 -13.32
CA GLY A 181 -4.16 4.55 -12.87
C GLY A 181 -3.45 4.06 -11.61
N ILE A 182 -3.55 2.77 -11.26
CA ILE A 182 -2.88 2.20 -10.10
C ILE A 182 -1.36 2.23 -10.31
N GLU A 183 -0.64 2.77 -9.34
CA GLU A 183 0.82 2.82 -9.34
C GLU A 183 1.41 1.62 -8.59
N PHE A 184 2.14 0.77 -9.29
CA PHE A 184 2.80 -0.42 -8.72
C PHE A 184 4.28 -0.14 -8.47
N PRO A 185 4.77 -0.34 -7.23
CA PRO A 185 6.18 -0.27 -6.94
C PRO A 185 6.94 -1.44 -7.60
N LEU A 186 8.14 -1.15 -8.08
CA LEU A 186 8.96 -2.09 -8.84
C LEU A 186 10.22 -2.52 -8.10
N GLY A 187 10.52 -3.81 -8.17
CA GLY A 187 11.86 -4.31 -8.03
C GLY A 187 12.65 -4.05 -9.31
N LEU A 188 13.82 -3.44 -9.18
CA LEU A 188 14.72 -3.09 -10.27
C LEU A 188 15.99 -3.93 -10.18
N THR A 189 16.37 -4.55 -11.27
CA THR A 189 17.67 -5.20 -11.39
C THR A 189 18.33 -4.80 -12.69
N GLN A 190 19.47 -4.12 -12.60
CA GLN A 190 20.29 -3.81 -13.75
C GLN A 190 21.54 -4.70 -13.80
N LYS A 191 21.81 -5.32 -14.93
CA LYS A 191 23.05 -6.06 -15.25
C LYS A 191 23.59 -5.55 -16.57
N ALA A 192 24.73 -4.86 -16.53
CA ALA A 192 25.24 -4.12 -17.65
C ALA A 192 24.18 -3.19 -18.26
N THR A 193 23.84 -3.32 -19.53
CA THR A 193 22.82 -2.51 -20.21
C THR A 193 21.40 -3.03 -20.03
N ARG A 194 21.19 -4.23 -19.44
CA ARG A 194 19.89 -4.86 -19.31
C ARG A 194 19.22 -4.46 -18.00
N LEU A 195 18.02 -3.87 -18.10
CA LEU A 195 17.10 -3.60 -17.00
C LEU A 195 16.04 -4.69 -16.93
N THR A 196 15.82 -5.24 -15.74
CA THR A 196 14.70 -6.13 -15.44
C THR A 196 13.79 -5.48 -14.41
N LEU A 197 12.50 -5.50 -14.68
CA LEU A 197 11.47 -4.99 -13.78
C LEU A 197 10.66 -6.17 -13.24
N ASN A 198 10.43 -6.16 -11.93
CA ASN A 198 9.57 -7.13 -11.28
C ASN A 198 8.64 -6.46 -10.27
N THR A 199 7.51 -7.09 -10.01
CA THR A 199 6.64 -6.75 -8.89
C THR A 199 5.82 -7.97 -8.47
N PRO A 200 5.74 -8.27 -7.17
CA PRO A 200 4.86 -9.32 -6.65
C PRO A 200 3.38 -9.08 -7.04
N ALA A 201 3.00 -7.81 -7.19
CA ALA A 201 1.62 -7.40 -7.48
C ALA A 201 1.08 -7.90 -8.84
N ILE A 202 1.95 -8.19 -9.80
CA ILE A 202 1.56 -8.71 -11.14
C ILE A 202 2.34 -9.98 -11.53
N GLY A 203 2.80 -10.76 -10.55
CA GLY A 203 3.33 -12.10 -10.79
C GLY A 203 4.83 -12.20 -11.10
N GLY A 204 5.65 -11.28 -10.57
CA GLY A 204 7.12 -11.41 -10.62
C GLY A 204 7.78 -10.61 -11.75
N ASN A 205 8.77 -11.19 -12.42
CA ASN A 205 9.48 -10.52 -13.52
C ASN A 205 8.57 -10.38 -14.73
N PHE A 206 8.20 -9.16 -15.06
CA PHE A 206 7.28 -8.89 -16.16
C PHE A 206 7.91 -8.14 -17.34
N TYR A 207 9.10 -7.54 -17.16
CA TYR A 207 9.78 -6.81 -18.22
C TYR A 207 11.27 -7.02 -18.17
N ALA A 208 11.89 -7.16 -19.33
CA ALA A 208 13.32 -7.14 -19.50
C ALA A 208 13.71 -6.44 -20.78
N GLY A 209 14.51 -5.38 -20.70
CA GLY A 209 14.90 -4.56 -21.85
C GLY A 209 16.25 -3.89 -21.66
N ALA A 210 16.69 -3.16 -22.69
CA ALA A 210 17.91 -2.38 -22.68
C ALA A 210 17.71 -1.06 -23.45
N LEU A 211 18.49 -0.04 -23.05
CA LEU A 211 18.50 1.23 -23.76
C LEU A 211 19.17 1.04 -25.14
N ASN A 212 18.49 1.44 -26.20
CA ASN A 212 19.01 1.45 -27.56
C ASN A 212 19.76 2.74 -27.88
N ALA A 213 20.36 2.82 -29.08
CA ALA A 213 21.08 4.01 -29.52
C ALA A 213 20.19 5.24 -29.72
N ALA A 214 18.88 5.04 -29.89
CA ALA A 214 17.90 6.14 -30.01
C ALA A 214 17.44 6.66 -28.65
N GLY A 215 17.92 6.08 -27.53
CA GLY A 215 17.51 6.46 -26.18
C GLY A 215 16.17 5.89 -25.76
N GLU A 216 15.70 4.82 -26.41
CA GLU A 216 14.49 4.09 -26.07
C GLU A 216 14.81 2.85 -25.26
N LEU A 217 14.00 2.52 -24.27
CA LEU A 217 14.14 1.29 -23.50
C LEU A 217 13.33 0.19 -24.22
N VAL A 218 14.02 -0.63 -25.01
CA VAL A 218 13.44 -1.68 -25.84
C VAL A 218 13.56 -3.02 -25.15
N GLY A 219 12.44 -3.73 -25.03
CA GLY A 219 12.40 -4.99 -24.32
C GLY A 219 11.17 -5.83 -24.59
N THR A 220 10.96 -6.76 -23.68
CA THR A 220 9.87 -7.72 -23.75
C THR A 220 9.10 -7.73 -22.45
N PHE A 221 7.78 -7.63 -22.55
CA PHE A 221 6.84 -7.86 -21.46
C PHE A 221 6.45 -9.33 -21.42
N THR A 222 6.38 -9.91 -20.23
CA THR A 222 5.96 -11.30 -19.99
C THR A 222 4.97 -11.35 -18.84
N GLN A 223 3.83 -12.00 -19.04
CA GLN A 223 2.84 -12.27 -18.00
C GLN A 223 2.17 -13.63 -18.28
N GLY A 224 2.32 -14.58 -17.38
CA GLY A 224 1.87 -15.96 -17.60
C GLY A 224 2.51 -16.56 -18.86
N GLN A 225 1.68 -16.97 -19.80
CA GLN A 225 2.12 -17.51 -21.12
C GLN A 225 2.33 -16.42 -22.17
N ALA A 226 1.91 -15.19 -21.92
CA ALA A 226 2.02 -14.10 -22.87
C ALA A 226 3.40 -13.48 -22.86
N THR A 227 4.01 -13.32 -24.01
CA THR A 227 5.30 -12.63 -24.22
C THR A 227 5.16 -11.71 -25.42
N VAL A 228 5.25 -10.40 -25.19
CA VAL A 228 5.05 -9.39 -26.24
C VAL A 228 6.14 -8.32 -26.18
N PRO A 229 6.53 -7.72 -27.32
CA PRO A 229 7.44 -6.59 -27.34
C PRO A 229 6.84 -5.39 -26.58
N LEU A 230 7.67 -4.68 -25.84
CA LEU A 230 7.30 -3.43 -25.18
C LEU A 230 8.49 -2.47 -25.25
N THR A 231 8.24 -1.29 -25.81
CA THR A 231 9.22 -0.19 -25.85
C THR A 231 8.71 0.97 -25.01
N PHE A 232 9.58 1.51 -24.18
CA PHE A 232 9.34 2.75 -23.47
C PHE A 232 10.17 3.88 -24.09
N VAL A 233 9.53 5.01 -24.35
CA VAL A 233 10.11 6.23 -24.87
C VAL A 233 10.14 7.25 -23.73
N ARG A 234 11.23 8.01 -23.61
CA ARG A 234 11.36 9.02 -22.55
C ARG A 234 10.30 10.12 -22.75
N ALA A 235 9.62 10.49 -21.66
CA ALA A 235 8.74 11.66 -21.65
C ALA A 235 9.54 12.93 -21.95
N LYS A 236 8.98 13.79 -22.78
CA LYS A 236 9.56 15.11 -23.10
C LYS A 236 9.24 16.12 -22.02
#